data_8528ef0f5a45c66ecfab510633415432
#
_entry.id   8528ef0f5a45c66ecfab510633415432
#
_cell.length_a   1.000
_cell.length_b   1.000
_cell.length_c   1.000
_cell.angle_alpha   90.00
_cell.angle_beta   90.00
_cell.angle_gamma   90.00
#
_symmetry.space_group_name_H-M   'P 1'
#
loop_
_entity.id
_entity.type
_entity.pdbx_description
1 polymer ?
#
loop_
_entity_poly.entity_id
_entity_poly.type
_entity_poly.pdbx_seq_one_letter_code
_entity_poly.pdbx_strand_id
1 'polypeptide(L)'
;MKLYGYYRSSAAYRMRIALNLKGIDCEQQFVHLRKGEHLQPGYLELNPQGKVPALLDGDTVVTQSMAIAEYLEETRGGMKLLPDNAADRSRIRSLCQAIACDIHPLNNLSVLNYLVNDMGLSEDQKNRWYHHWIASGLRG
;
A
#
# COMPACT_ATOMS: atom_id res chain seq x y z
N MET A 1 8.34 -0.47 -16.79
CA MET A 1 7.86 -0.27 -15.43
C MET A 1 7.26 -1.57 -14.90
N LYS A 2 7.53 -1.94 -13.65
CA LYS A 2 7.05 -3.17 -13.02
C LYS A 2 6.55 -2.89 -11.61
N LEU A 3 5.31 -3.28 -11.29
CA LEU A 3 4.73 -3.17 -9.95
C LEU A 3 4.79 -4.52 -9.23
N TYR A 4 5.53 -4.58 -8.16
CA TYR A 4 5.55 -5.72 -7.25
C TYR A 4 4.40 -5.59 -6.25
N GLY A 5 3.53 -6.58 -6.21
CA GLY A 5 2.33 -6.51 -5.40
C GLY A 5 1.76 -7.87 -5.00
N TYR A 6 0.75 -7.84 -4.15
CA TYR A 6 -0.02 -9.01 -3.75
C TYR A 6 -1.51 -8.76 -3.97
N TYR A 7 -2.24 -9.72 -4.54
CA TYR A 7 -3.64 -9.53 -4.94
C TYR A 7 -4.57 -9.11 -3.78
N ARG A 8 -4.27 -9.55 -2.54
CA ARG A 8 -5.02 -9.16 -1.32
C ARG A 8 -4.47 -7.94 -0.60
N SER A 9 -3.37 -7.35 -1.06
CA SER A 9 -2.81 -6.15 -0.45
C SER A 9 -3.61 -4.92 -0.86
N SER A 10 -4.25 -4.25 0.10
CA SER A 10 -4.96 -2.99 -0.14
C SER A 10 -4.01 -1.87 -0.56
N ALA A 11 -2.75 -1.87 -0.07
CA ALA A 11 -1.73 -0.92 -0.50
C ALA A 11 -1.32 -1.13 -1.98
N ALA A 12 -1.15 -2.40 -2.42
CA ALA A 12 -0.90 -2.71 -3.82
C ALA A 12 -2.15 -2.42 -4.70
N TYR A 13 -3.36 -2.62 -4.15
CA TYR A 13 -4.59 -2.30 -4.85
C TYR A 13 -4.73 -0.81 -5.17
N ARG A 14 -4.36 0.07 -4.22
CA ARG A 14 -4.30 1.53 -4.48
C ARG A 14 -3.45 1.87 -5.70
N MET A 15 -2.32 1.18 -5.86
CA MET A 15 -1.44 1.43 -7.01
C MET A 15 -2.03 0.91 -8.32
N ARG A 16 -2.71 -0.24 -8.31
CA ARG A 16 -3.46 -0.70 -9.49
C ARG A 16 -4.53 0.30 -9.91
N ILE A 17 -5.25 0.89 -8.94
CA ILE A 17 -6.21 1.95 -9.22
C ILE A 17 -5.52 3.18 -9.84
N ALA A 18 -4.42 3.66 -9.24
CA ALA A 18 -3.70 4.84 -9.73
C ALA A 18 -3.17 4.62 -11.16
N LEU A 19 -2.57 3.47 -11.44
CA LEU A 19 -2.08 3.11 -12.77
C LEU A 19 -3.22 3.08 -13.80
N ASN A 20 -4.35 2.45 -13.44
CA ASN A 20 -5.52 2.37 -14.32
C ASN A 20 -6.12 3.75 -14.61
N LEU A 21 -6.27 4.61 -13.58
CA LEU A 21 -6.77 5.97 -13.75
C LEU A 21 -5.87 6.81 -14.67
N LYS A 22 -4.56 6.65 -14.55
CA LYS A 22 -3.60 7.34 -15.41
C LYS A 22 -3.44 6.71 -16.80
N GLY A 23 -4.05 5.55 -17.07
CA GLY A 23 -3.89 4.81 -18.33
C GLY A 23 -2.46 4.29 -18.54
N ILE A 24 -1.77 3.92 -17.46
CA ILE A 24 -0.37 3.48 -17.50
C ILE A 24 -0.30 1.96 -17.56
N ASP A 25 0.28 1.42 -18.63
CA ASP A 25 0.63 0.01 -18.70
C ASP A 25 1.83 -0.29 -17.81
N CYS A 26 1.66 -1.26 -16.92
CA CYS A 26 2.65 -1.65 -15.93
C CYS A 26 2.65 -3.16 -15.75
N GLU A 27 3.79 -3.80 -15.94
CA GLU A 27 3.94 -5.23 -15.64
C GLU A 27 3.63 -5.50 -14.17
N GLN A 28 2.81 -6.53 -13.89
CA GLN A 28 2.46 -6.92 -12.54
C GLN A 28 3.27 -8.14 -12.11
N GLN A 29 4.12 -7.97 -11.10
CA GLN A 29 4.88 -9.05 -10.48
C GLN A 29 4.26 -9.41 -9.14
N PHE A 30 3.73 -10.61 -9.03
CA PHE A 30 3.12 -11.07 -7.79
C PHE A 30 4.18 -11.53 -6.78
N VAL A 31 4.02 -11.07 -5.52
CA VAL A 31 4.85 -11.45 -4.37
C VAL A 31 3.92 -12.02 -3.31
N HIS A 32 3.98 -13.31 -3.06
CA HIS A 32 3.03 -14.01 -2.21
C HIS A 32 3.34 -13.83 -0.72
N LEU A 33 2.65 -12.89 -0.05
CA LEU A 33 2.91 -12.52 1.36
C LEU A 33 2.75 -13.71 2.33
N ARG A 34 1.73 -14.54 2.16
CA ARG A 34 1.50 -15.70 3.04
C ARG A 34 2.53 -16.82 2.89
N LYS A 35 3.24 -16.87 1.76
CA LYS A 35 4.36 -17.78 1.53
C LYS A 35 5.71 -17.18 1.94
N GLY A 36 5.72 -15.95 2.44
CA GLY A 36 6.94 -15.27 2.86
C GLY A 36 7.84 -14.82 1.70
N GLU A 37 7.34 -14.76 0.45
CA GLU A 37 8.16 -14.37 -0.70
C GLU A 37 8.74 -12.96 -0.56
N HIS A 38 8.02 -12.05 0.13
CA HIS A 38 8.48 -10.69 0.46
C HIS A 38 9.67 -10.64 1.44
N LEU A 39 9.98 -11.75 2.11
CA LEU A 39 11.11 -11.88 3.05
C LEU A 39 12.28 -12.66 2.45
N GLN A 40 12.18 -13.08 1.19
CA GLN A 40 13.28 -13.77 0.51
C GLN A 40 14.36 -12.79 0.05
N PRO A 41 15.63 -13.21 0.02
CA PRO A 41 16.74 -12.33 -0.34
C PRO A 41 16.51 -11.53 -1.62
N GLY A 42 16.07 -12.18 -2.69
CA GLY A 42 15.83 -11.50 -3.97
C GLY A 42 14.77 -10.39 -3.94
N TYR A 43 13.78 -10.47 -3.05
CA TYR A 43 12.85 -9.36 -2.87
C TYR A 43 13.39 -8.31 -1.88
N LEU A 44 14.12 -8.72 -0.85
CA LEU A 44 14.72 -7.80 0.13
C LEU A 44 15.81 -6.93 -0.50
N GLU A 45 16.49 -7.38 -1.54
CA GLU A 45 17.41 -6.54 -2.34
C GLU A 45 16.64 -5.39 -3.03
N LEU A 46 15.43 -5.64 -3.51
CA LEU A 46 14.57 -4.62 -4.11
C LEU A 46 13.94 -3.71 -3.05
N ASN A 47 13.39 -4.29 -1.98
CA ASN A 47 12.75 -3.55 -0.89
C ASN A 47 13.15 -4.14 0.47
N PRO A 48 14.15 -3.58 1.14
CA PRO A 48 14.64 -4.07 2.44
C PRO A 48 13.58 -4.08 3.55
N GLN A 49 12.47 -3.33 3.40
CA GLN A 49 11.36 -3.37 4.36
C GLN A 49 10.50 -4.63 4.24
N GLY A 50 10.67 -5.45 3.18
CA GLY A 50 9.87 -6.64 2.96
C GLY A 50 8.37 -6.35 2.85
N LYS A 51 7.99 -5.27 2.19
CA LYS A 51 6.58 -4.85 2.03
C LYS A 51 6.21 -4.65 0.57
N VAL A 52 4.94 -4.80 0.27
CA VAL A 52 4.36 -4.45 -1.04
C VAL A 52 3.39 -3.27 -0.86
N PRO A 53 3.23 -2.41 -1.88
CA PRO A 53 3.86 -2.44 -3.19
C PRO A 53 5.30 -1.90 -3.21
N ALA A 54 6.02 -2.30 -4.25
CA ALA A 54 7.23 -1.62 -4.72
C ALA A 54 7.11 -1.42 -6.25
N LEU A 55 7.51 -0.27 -6.74
CA LEU A 55 7.53 0.05 -8.17
C LEU A 55 8.98 0.10 -8.64
N LEU A 56 9.30 -0.63 -9.70
CA LEU A 56 10.57 -0.55 -10.42
C LEU A 56 10.34 0.17 -11.75
N ASP A 57 11.01 1.30 -11.96
CA ASP A 57 10.93 2.11 -13.16
C ASP A 57 12.35 2.38 -13.70
N GLY A 58 12.76 1.61 -14.70
CA GLY A 58 14.18 1.53 -15.07
C GLY A 58 15.01 1.02 -13.88
N ASP A 59 15.96 1.83 -13.45
CA ASP A 59 16.82 1.54 -12.28
C ASP A 59 16.27 2.15 -10.97
N THR A 60 15.16 2.87 -11.05
CA THR A 60 14.57 3.54 -9.88
C THR A 60 13.58 2.62 -9.17
N VAL A 61 13.81 2.38 -7.89
CA VAL A 61 12.87 1.67 -7.02
C VAL A 61 12.14 2.66 -6.12
N VAL A 62 10.81 2.68 -6.21
CA VAL A 62 9.96 3.50 -5.34
C VAL A 62 9.13 2.56 -4.46
N THR A 63 9.19 2.78 -3.15
CA THR A 63 8.41 2.04 -2.16
C THR A 63 7.39 2.96 -1.48
N GLN A 64 6.47 2.39 -0.70
CA GLN A 64 5.34 3.11 -0.10
C GLN A 64 4.29 3.58 -1.12
N SER A 65 3.07 3.10 -0.97
CA SER A 65 2.01 3.36 -1.97
C SER A 65 1.73 4.84 -2.22
N MET A 66 1.84 5.68 -1.20
CA MET A 66 1.62 7.12 -1.38
C MET A 66 2.77 7.78 -2.13
N ALA A 67 4.02 7.39 -1.85
CA ALA A 67 5.18 7.89 -2.59
C ALA A 67 5.15 7.42 -4.06
N ILE A 68 4.71 6.18 -4.32
CA ILE A 68 4.51 5.68 -5.69
C ILE A 68 3.45 6.52 -6.42
N ALA A 69 2.32 6.85 -5.76
CA ALA A 69 1.28 7.67 -6.36
C ALA A 69 1.77 9.08 -6.72
N GLU A 70 2.51 9.73 -5.81
CA GLU A 70 3.14 11.03 -6.08
C GLU A 70 4.18 10.94 -7.20
N TYR A 71 5.03 9.90 -7.20
CA TYR A 71 5.99 9.66 -8.28
C TYR A 71 5.32 9.54 -9.64
N LEU A 72 4.23 8.76 -9.72
CA LEU A 72 3.46 8.62 -10.97
C LEU A 72 2.80 9.93 -11.38
N GLU A 73 2.33 10.74 -10.42
CA GLU A 73 1.75 12.05 -10.69
C GLU A 73 2.75 13.04 -11.26
N GLU A 74 3.97 13.04 -10.73
CA GLU A 74 5.04 13.96 -11.15
C GLU A 74 5.72 13.54 -12.44
N THR A 75 5.82 12.23 -12.71
CA THR A 75 6.64 11.71 -13.82
C THR A 75 5.84 11.20 -15.01
N ARG A 76 4.54 11.04 -14.90
CA ARG A 76 3.68 10.47 -15.95
C ARG A 76 2.50 11.37 -16.28
N GLY A 77 2.21 11.48 -17.56
CA GLY A 77 0.99 12.13 -18.05
C GLY A 77 -0.30 11.37 -17.69
N GLY A 78 -1.36 11.65 -18.44
CA GLY A 78 -2.69 11.05 -18.22
C GLY A 78 -3.55 11.82 -17.23
N MET A 79 -4.53 11.14 -16.62
CA MET A 79 -5.41 11.76 -15.64
C MET A 79 -4.61 12.25 -14.43
N LYS A 80 -4.83 13.51 -14.02
CA LYS A 80 -4.27 14.04 -12.77
C LYS A 80 -4.94 13.35 -11.58
N LEU A 81 -4.12 12.82 -10.66
CA LEU A 81 -4.60 12.26 -9.39
C LEU A 81 -4.80 13.35 -8.34
N LEU A 82 -4.11 14.49 -8.51
CA LEU A 82 -4.18 15.65 -7.63
C LEU A 82 -4.62 16.89 -8.42
N PRO A 83 -5.52 17.71 -7.86
CA PRO A 83 -5.92 19.00 -8.45
C PRO A 83 -4.78 20.01 -8.43
N ASP A 84 -4.96 21.15 -9.13
CA ASP A 84 -3.90 22.16 -9.25
C ASP A 84 -3.80 23.05 -8.01
N ASN A 85 -4.90 23.35 -7.32
CA ASN A 85 -4.84 24.23 -6.16
C ASN A 85 -4.38 23.51 -4.88
N ALA A 86 -3.67 24.23 -4.05
CA ALA A 86 -3.02 23.67 -2.85
C ALA A 86 -4.01 23.17 -1.80
N ALA A 87 -5.17 23.83 -1.63
CA ALA A 87 -6.16 23.44 -0.64
C ALA A 87 -6.78 22.10 -0.95
N ASP A 88 -7.21 21.87 -2.20
CA ASP A 88 -7.79 20.59 -2.64
C ASP A 88 -6.73 19.48 -2.66
N ARG A 89 -5.49 19.78 -3.08
CA ARG A 89 -4.37 18.82 -2.96
C ARG A 89 -4.16 18.38 -1.52
N SER A 90 -4.16 19.32 -0.58
CA SER A 90 -4.01 19.03 0.84
C SER A 90 -5.15 18.14 1.34
N ARG A 91 -6.39 18.45 0.98
CA ARG A 91 -7.56 17.66 1.35
C ARG A 91 -7.48 16.22 0.84
N ILE A 92 -7.13 16.03 -0.43
CA ILE A 92 -6.98 14.68 -1.02
C ILE A 92 -5.86 13.92 -0.32
N ARG A 93 -4.71 14.54 -0.10
CA ARG A 93 -3.60 13.91 0.62
C ARG A 93 -3.99 13.51 2.04
N SER A 94 -4.73 14.37 2.75
CA SER A 94 -5.22 14.08 4.11
C SER A 94 -6.10 12.82 4.12
N LEU A 95 -7.07 12.71 3.20
CA LEU A 95 -7.92 11.52 3.08
C LEU A 95 -7.12 10.25 2.74
N CYS A 96 -6.18 10.37 1.81
CA CYS A 96 -5.30 9.25 1.45
C CYS A 96 -4.42 8.81 2.63
N GLN A 97 -3.88 9.76 3.39
CA GLN A 97 -3.03 9.49 4.54
C GLN A 97 -3.82 8.92 5.72
N ALA A 98 -5.04 9.36 5.96
CA ALA A 98 -5.91 8.74 6.97
C ALA A 98 -6.05 7.22 6.72
N ILE A 99 -6.23 6.82 5.46
CA ILE A 99 -6.27 5.39 5.11
C ILE A 99 -4.89 4.74 5.19
N ALA A 100 -3.86 5.38 4.63
CA ALA A 100 -2.53 4.79 4.47
C ALA A 100 -1.70 4.77 5.76
N CYS A 101 -1.90 5.76 6.66
CA CYS A 101 -1.08 5.95 7.85
C CYS A 101 -1.83 5.65 9.16
N ASP A 102 -3.16 5.81 9.20
CA ASP A 102 -3.92 5.67 10.44
C ASP A 102 -4.77 4.39 10.50
N ILE A 103 -5.27 3.90 9.35
CA ILE A 103 -6.11 2.69 9.29
C ILE A 103 -5.29 1.47 8.88
N HIS A 104 -4.65 1.52 7.70
CA HIS A 104 -3.97 0.36 7.12
C HIS A 104 -2.84 -0.21 7.97
N PRO A 105 -1.95 0.58 8.60
CA PRO A 105 -0.84 0.04 9.38
C PRO A 105 -1.29 -0.79 10.58
N LEU A 106 -2.41 -0.43 11.22
CA LEU A 106 -2.97 -1.14 12.35
C LEU A 106 -3.59 -2.51 11.96
N ASN A 107 -3.91 -2.67 10.68
CA ASN A 107 -4.58 -3.86 10.14
C ASN A 107 -3.75 -4.60 9.09
N ASN A 108 -2.45 -4.29 8.97
CA ASN A 108 -1.59 -5.01 8.05
C ASN A 108 -1.25 -6.43 8.57
N LEU A 109 -0.78 -7.28 7.67
CA LEU A 109 -0.52 -8.68 7.95
C LEU A 109 0.47 -8.88 9.11
N SER A 110 1.51 -8.05 9.23
CA SER A 110 2.50 -8.19 10.29
C SER A 110 1.93 -7.91 11.68
N VAL A 111 1.08 -6.88 11.80
CA VAL A 111 0.39 -6.57 13.06
C VAL A 111 -0.59 -7.67 13.42
N LEU A 112 -1.43 -8.11 12.47
CA LEU A 112 -2.41 -9.16 12.74
C LEU A 112 -1.76 -10.50 13.11
N ASN A 113 -0.64 -10.85 12.47
CA ASN A 113 0.15 -12.03 12.83
C ASN A 113 0.75 -11.89 14.24
N TYR A 114 1.30 -10.74 14.59
CA TYR A 114 1.86 -10.49 15.90
C TYR A 114 0.80 -10.62 17.01
N LEU A 115 -0.40 -10.08 16.79
CA LEU A 115 -1.51 -10.22 17.74
C LEU A 115 -1.86 -11.68 18.03
N VAL A 116 -1.86 -12.54 17.01
CA VAL A 116 -2.21 -13.96 17.17
C VAL A 116 -1.03 -14.78 17.66
N ASN A 117 0.13 -14.69 16.99
CA ASN A 117 1.23 -15.61 17.19
C ASN A 117 2.08 -15.27 18.43
N ASP A 118 2.25 -13.98 18.71
CA ASP A 118 3.14 -13.50 19.78
C ASP A 118 2.36 -13.08 21.02
N MET A 119 1.21 -12.39 20.84
CA MET A 119 0.36 -11.96 21.95
C MET A 119 -0.71 -13.00 22.33
N GLY A 120 -0.89 -14.06 21.55
CA GLY A 120 -1.82 -15.15 21.84
C GLY A 120 -3.31 -14.79 21.75
N LEU A 121 -3.66 -13.76 20.99
CA LEU A 121 -5.06 -13.39 20.78
C LEU A 121 -5.79 -14.44 19.96
N SER A 122 -7.05 -14.73 20.33
CA SER A 122 -7.92 -15.57 19.50
C SER A 122 -8.28 -14.86 18.18
N GLU A 123 -8.75 -15.63 17.19
CA GLU A 123 -9.26 -15.11 15.92
C GLU A 123 -10.38 -14.07 16.13
N ASP A 124 -11.27 -14.30 17.10
CA ASP A 124 -12.35 -13.35 17.41
C ASP A 124 -11.81 -12.03 17.99
N GLN A 125 -10.77 -12.08 18.82
CA GLN A 125 -10.14 -10.90 19.36
C GLN A 125 -9.41 -10.11 18.27
N LYS A 126 -8.68 -10.80 17.37
CA LYS A 126 -8.07 -10.20 16.19
C LYS A 126 -9.11 -9.55 15.27
N ASN A 127 -10.25 -10.22 15.04
CA ASN A 127 -11.32 -9.66 14.19
C ASN A 127 -11.97 -8.43 14.83
N ARG A 128 -12.14 -8.42 16.16
CA ARG A 128 -12.60 -7.21 16.89
C ARG A 128 -11.62 -6.05 16.75
N TRP A 129 -10.32 -6.29 16.89
CA TRP A 129 -9.27 -5.31 16.60
C TRP A 129 -9.41 -4.76 15.17
N TYR A 130 -9.48 -5.64 14.19
CA TYR A 130 -9.57 -5.27 12.77
C TYR A 130 -10.77 -4.38 12.48
N HIS A 131 -11.95 -4.78 12.92
CA HIS A 131 -13.18 -4.01 12.72
C HIS A 131 -13.18 -2.69 13.48
N HIS A 132 -12.65 -2.66 14.72
CA HIS A 132 -12.55 -1.45 15.51
C HIS A 132 -11.77 -0.35 14.79
N TRP A 133 -10.58 -0.66 14.29
CA TRP A 133 -9.73 0.34 13.66
C TRP A 133 -10.24 0.78 12.29
N ILE A 134 -10.89 -0.08 11.52
CA ILE A 134 -11.57 0.32 10.29
C ILE A 134 -12.74 1.26 10.62
N ALA A 135 -13.62 0.86 11.54
CA ALA A 135 -14.78 1.66 11.90
C ALA A 135 -14.41 3.02 12.51
N SER A 136 -13.38 3.04 13.36
CA SER A 136 -12.86 4.28 13.95
C SER A 136 -12.27 5.22 12.91
N GLY A 137 -11.42 4.69 12.04
CA GLY A 137 -10.72 5.50 11.04
C GLY A 137 -11.60 6.04 9.91
N LEU A 138 -12.76 5.42 9.64
CA LEU A 138 -13.70 5.85 8.59
C LEU A 138 -14.85 6.72 9.11
N ARG A 139 -14.87 7.11 10.39
CA ARG A 139 -15.93 7.96 10.98
C ARG A 139 -15.67 9.45 10.84
N GLY A 140 -14.48 9.87 10.38
CA GLY A 140 -14.04 11.26 10.28
C GLY A 140 -14.48 11.98 9.00
#